data_f0c1ded37d99d1a36a688a076c159bcd
#
_entry.id   f0c1ded37d99d1a36a688a076c159bcd
#
_cell.length_a   1.000
_cell.length_b   1.000
_cell.length_c   1.000
_cell.angle_alpha   90.00
_cell.angle_beta   90.00
_cell.angle_gamma   90.00
#
_symmetry.space_group_name_H-M   'P 1'
#
loop_
_entity.id
_entity.type
_entity.pdbx_description
1 polymer ?
#
loop_
_entity_poly.entity_id
_entity_poly.type
_entity_poly.pdbx_seq_one_letter_code
_entity_poly.pdbx_strand_id
1 'polypeptide(L)'
;LDEDSLSEVGQWPWPRNQVAQIVSTAFKLGTAVLGFDIIFAEPDRMNGDNVVKSLVGLDTETIAKLRSIPKNDSIFGKTIKSAKRIVVGQTVLPIERVYQDRKPLRNRVFERQAKGAPKPREWVTEVGGILRNVPEIERMAAGHGILAL
;
A
#
# COMPACT_ATOMS: atom_id res chain seq x y z
N LEU A 1 -2.05 6.10 15.64
CA LEU A 1 -1.80 7.52 15.36
C LEU A 1 -2.70 8.33 16.28
N ASP A 2 -2.12 9.11 17.13
CA ASP A 2 -2.77 10.01 18.07
C ASP A 2 -2.34 11.46 17.83
N GLU A 3 -2.94 12.40 18.56
CA GLU A 3 -2.66 13.81 18.38
C GLU A 3 -1.22 14.17 18.73
N ASP A 4 -0.62 13.51 19.72
CA ASP A 4 0.77 13.72 20.11
C ASP A 4 1.71 13.33 18.98
N SER A 5 1.50 12.18 18.34
CA SER A 5 2.26 11.74 17.17
C SER A 5 2.11 12.68 15.98
N LEU A 6 0.91 13.24 15.77
CA LEU A 6 0.64 14.22 14.70
C LEU A 6 1.31 15.56 14.98
N SER A 7 1.35 15.98 16.26
CA SER A 7 2.02 17.20 16.67
C SER A 7 3.54 17.13 16.50
N GLU A 8 4.12 15.97 16.81
CA GLU A 8 5.58 15.77 16.76
C GLU A 8 6.09 15.49 15.33
N VAL A 9 5.40 14.66 14.57
CA VAL A 9 5.83 14.17 13.26
C VAL A 9 5.20 14.92 12.09
N GLY A 10 4.11 15.64 12.34
CA GLY A 10 3.33 16.38 11.36
C GLY A 10 2.09 15.63 10.88
N GLN A 11 1.31 16.29 10.00
CA GLN A 11 0.03 15.78 9.54
C GLN A 11 0.15 14.48 8.71
N TRP A 12 -0.75 13.55 8.97
CA TRP A 12 -0.97 12.38 8.13
C TRP A 12 -1.57 12.78 6.75
N PRO A 13 -1.24 12.10 5.64
CA PRO A 13 -0.38 10.91 5.55
C PRO A 13 1.12 11.25 5.54
N TRP A 14 1.89 10.55 6.37
CA TRP A 14 3.33 10.71 6.41
C TRP A 14 4.02 10.17 5.16
N PRO A 15 5.17 10.75 4.76
CA PRO A 15 5.99 10.21 3.70
C PRO A 15 6.35 8.74 3.96
N ARG A 16 6.30 7.91 2.93
CA ARG A 16 6.46 6.45 3.07
C ARG A 16 7.83 6.01 3.53
N ASN A 17 8.85 6.84 3.37
CA ASN A 17 10.15 6.59 3.99
C ASN A 17 10.09 6.67 5.52
N GLN A 18 9.28 7.56 6.10
CA GLN A 18 9.05 7.62 7.55
C GLN A 18 8.25 6.39 8.02
N VAL A 19 7.20 6.02 7.29
CA VAL A 19 6.45 4.78 7.57
C VAL A 19 7.38 3.57 7.52
N ALA A 20 8.31 3.53 6.57
CA ALA A 20 9.32 2.48 6.46
C ALA A 20 10.24 2.40 7.69
N GLN A 21 10.61 3.55 8.27
CA GLN A 21 11.40 3.60 9.50
C GLN A 21 10.64 3.05 10.70
N ILE A 22 9.37 3.44 10.86
CA ILE A 22 8.48 2.92 11.93
C ILE A 22 8.38 1.40 11.82
N VAL A 23 8.09 0.89 10.62
CA VAL A 23 8.01 -0.56 10.36
C VAL A 23 9.31 -1.26 10.70
N SER A 24 10.44 -0.72 10.25
CA SER A 24 11.76 -1.29 10.53
C SER A 24 12.04 -1.34 12.04
N THR A 25 11.67 -0.29 12.77
CA THR A 25 11.82 -0.24 14.22
C THR A 25 10.91 -1.24 14.92
N ALA A 26 9.64 -1.35 14.51
CA ALA A 26 8.71 -2.33 15.06
C ALA A 26 9.25 -3.76 14.92
N PHE A 27 9.78 -4.13 13.75
CA PHE A 27 10.36 -5.46 13.56
C PHE A 27 11.67 -5.67 14.35
N LYS A 28 12.49 -4.64 14.53
CA LYS A 28 13.66 -4.72 15.43
C LYS A 28 13.26 -4.95 16.88
N LEU A 29 12.10 -4.44 17.28
CA LEU A 29 11.54 -4.64 18.63
C LEU A 29 10.77 -5.97 18.77
N GLY A 30 10.77 -6.84 17.77
CA GLY A 30 10.22 -8.18 17.86
C GLY A 30 8.79 -8.36 17.34
N THR A 31 8.26 -7.41 16.56
CA THR A 31 6.94 -7.58 15.92
C THR A 31 6.90 -8.87 15.12
N ALA A 32 5.92 -9.74 15.41
CA ALA A 32 5.75 -11.01 14.73
C ALA A 32 5.12 -10.83 13.34
N VAL A 33 4.07 -10.02 13.23
CA VAL A 33 3.33 -9.71 12.00
C VAL A 33 2.81 -8.29 12.10
N LEU A 34 2.77 -7.57 10.98
CA LEU A 34 2.19 -6.23 10.91
C LEU A 34 1.12 -6.20 9.82
N GLY A 35 -0.09 -5.76 10.18
CA GLY A 35 -1.19 -5.48 9.27
C GLY A 35 -1.40 -3.97 9.10
N PHE A 36 -1.52 -3.52 7.86
CA PHE A 36 -1.93 -2.15 7.57
C PHE A 36 -3.43 -2.09 7.29
N ASP A 37 -4.16 -1.37 8.11
CA ASP A 37 -5.54 -0.92 7.83
C ASP A 37 -5.51 0.38 7.02
N ILE A 38 -4.73 0.37 5.97
CA ILE A 38 -4.47 1.52 5.10
C ILE A 38 -4.27 1.01 3.67
N ILE A 39 -4.79 1.75 2.70
CA ILE A 39 -4.57 1.49 1.27
C ILE A 39 -3.67 2.58 0.71
N PHE A 40 -2.50 2.20 0.25
CA PHE A 40 -1.55 3.09 -0.42
C PHE A 40 -1.85 3.14 -1.92
N ALA A 41 -3.01 3.69 -2.28
CA ALA A 41 -3.53 3.64 -3.65
C ALA A 41 -2.76 4.54 -4.63
N GLU A 42 -2.18 5.63 -4.13
CA GLU A 42 -1.48 6.62 -4.93
C GLU A 42 0.01 6.69 -4.60
N PRO A 43 0.87 7.09 -5.56
CA PRO A 43 2.28 7.33 -5.28
C PRO A 43 2.46 8.40 -4.20
N ASP A 44 3.50 8.23 -3.38
CA ASP A 44 3.83 9.19 -2.33
C ASP A 44 3.97 10.62 -2.88
N ARG A 45 3.26 11.56 -2.25
CA ARG A 45 3.30 12.99 -2.61
C ARG A 45 4.70 13.59 -2.53
N MET A 46 5.57 13.04 -1.68
CA MET A 46 6.96 13.48 -1.50
C MET A 46 7.95 12.73 -2.42
N ASN A 47 7.49 11.93 -3.37
CA ASN A 47 8.35 11.46 -4.45
C ASN A 47 8.81 12.64 -5.31
N GLY A 48 10.08 12.66 -5.72
CA GLY A 48 10.66 13.77 -6.46
C GLY A 48 9.85 14.18 -7.69
N ASP A 49 9.25 13.24 -8.43
CA ASP A 49 8.37 13.52 -9.56
C ASP A 49 7.12 14.33 -9.15
N ASN A 50 6.54 14.05 -7.98
CA ASN A 50 5.35 14.73 -7.48
C ASN A 50 5.71 16.11 -6.89
N VAL A 51 6.84 16.21 -6.21
CA VAL A 51 7.37 17.48 -5.70
C VAL A 51 7.64 18.44 -6.87
N VAL A 52 8.29 17.97 -7.94
CA VAL A 52 8.53 18.78 -9.14
C VAL A 52 7.22 19.30 -9.75
N LYS A 53 6.16 18.48 -9.79
CA LYS A 53 4.85 18.91 -10.32
C LYS A 53 4.16 19.95 -9.45
N SER A 54 4.42 19.96 -8.15
CA SER A 54 3.77 20.86 -7.19
C SER A 54 4.47 22.22 -7.04
N LEU A 55 5.70 22.35 -7.54
CA LEU A 55 6.50 23.57 -7.42
C LEU A 55 6.61 24.27 -8.78
N VAL A 56 6.61 25.60 -8.74
CA VAL A 56 6.75 26.46 -9.91
C VAL A 56 8.12 27.15 -9.87
N GLY A 57 8.74 27.36 -11.04
CA GLY A 57 9.97 28.15 -11.15
C GLY A 57 11.25 27.38 -10.80
N LEU A 58 11.21 26.04 -10.79
CA LEU A 58 12.39 25.22 -10.62
C LEU A 58 13.27 25.25 -11.88
N ASP A 59 14.58 25.38 -11.71
CA ASP A 59 15.55 25.20 -12.78
C ASP A 59 15.75 23.70 -13.13
N THR A 60 16.31 23.48 -14.33
CA THR A 60 16.50 22.12 -14.89
C THR A 60 17.39 21.23 -14.00
N GLU A 61 18.42 21.81 -13.37
CA GLU A 61 19.33 21.06 -12.51
C GLU A 61 18.62 20.59 -11.23
N THR A 62 17.86 21.48 -10.59
CA THR A 62 17.05 21.15 -9.40
C THR A 62 16.02 20.10 -9.72
N ILE A 63 15.33 20.20 -10.87
CA ILE A 63 14.39 19.14 -11.33
C ILE A 63 15.10 17.81 -11.47
N ALA A 64 16.27 17.76 -12.10
CA ALA A 64 17.03 16.54 -12.28
C ALA A 64 17.46 15.93 -10.94
N LYS A 65 17.92 16.74 -10.00
CA LYS A 65 18.30 16.32 -8.64
C LYS A 65 17.10 15.72 -7.89
N LEU A 66 15.95 16.41 -7.90
CA LEU A 66 14.73 15.90 -7.23
C LEU A 66 14.27 14.56 -7.81
N ARG A 67 14.33 14.40 -9.13
CA ARG A 67 13.96 13.12 -9.79
C ARG A 67 14.95 12.00 -9.55
N SER A 68 16.21 12.31 -9.23
CA SER A 68 17.22 11.30 -8.90
C SER A 68 17.09 10.73 -7.48
N ILE A 69 16.31 11.38 -6.61
CA ILE A 69 16.07 10.88 -5.26
C ILE A 69 15.27 9.58 -5.32
N PRO A 70 15.66 8.52 -4.58
CA PRO A 70 14.91 7.28 -4.53
C PRO A 70 13.45 7.52 -4.10
N LYS A 71 12.52 6.90 -4.82
CA LYS A 71 11.08 7.03 -4.51
C LYS A 71 10.77 6.44 -3.14
N ASN A 72 10.02 7.17 -2.33
CA ASN A 72 9.57 6.72 -1.01
C ASN A 72 8.79 5.41 -1.08
N ASP A 73 7.98 5.22 -2.13
CA ASP A 73 7.28 3.95 -2.38
C ASP A 73 8.25 2.78 -2.55
N SER A 74 9.36 2.99 -3.24
CA SER A 74 10.39 1.96 -3.43
C SER A 74 11.14 1.65 -2.14
N ILE A 75 11.40 2.68 -1.31
CA ILE A 75 12.03 2.51 0.01
C ILE A 75 11.11 1.67 0.88
N PHE A 76 9.83 2.03 0.95
CA PHE A 76 8.85 1.30 1.74
C PHE A 76 8.62 -0.12 1.21
N GLY A 77 8.52 -0.32 -0.09
CA GLY A 77 8.44 -1.64 -0.70
C GLY A 77 9.62 -2.55 -0.35
N LYS A 78 10.85 -2.02 -0.34
CA LYS A 78 12.04 -2.76 0.10
C LYS A 78 11.94 -3.16 1.58
N THR A 79 11.45 -2.28 2.43
CA THR A 79 11.22 -2.55 3.85
C THR A 79 10.20 -3.67 4.04
N ILE A 80 9.07 -3.62 3.33
CA ILE A 80 8.04 -4.67 3.34
C ILE A 80 8.64 -6.01 2.92
N LYS A 81 9.39 -6.03 1.82
CA LYS A 81 10.06 -7.23 1.31
C LYS A 81 11.03 -7.84 2.34
N SER A 82 11.79 -6.99 3.02
CA SER A 82 12.77 -7.43 4.02
C SER A 82 12.07 -8.00 5.26
N ALA A 83 10.99 -7.41 5.70
CA ALA A 83 10.21 -7.85 6.86
C ALA A 83 9.49 -9.19 6.63
N LYS A 84 9.07 -9.51 5.39
CA LYS A 84 8.41 -10.75 4.95
C LYS A 84 7.07 -11.10 5.64
N ARG A 85 6.61 -10.31 6.59
CA ARG A 85 5.45 -10.58 7.46
C ARG A 85 4.54 -9.37 7.57
N ILE A 86 4.33 -8.69 6.44
CA ILE A 86 3.47 -7.52 6.34
C ILE A 86 2.31 -7.82 5.42
N VAL A 87 1.10 -7.56 5.93
CA VAL A 87 -0.17 -7.63 5.19
C VAL A 87 -0.63 -6.20 4.94
N VAL A 88 -1.02 -5.89 3.71
CA VAL A 88 -1.53 -4.56 3.33
C VAL A 88 -3.02 -4.61 3.04
N GLY A 89 -3.71 -3.51 3.34
CA GLY A 89 -5.14 -3.37 3.08
C GLY A 89 -5.46 -3.20 1.60
N GLN A 90 -6.62 -3.66 1.21
CA GLN A 90 -7.27 -3.35 -0.06
C GLN A 90 -8.78 -3.28 0.18
N THR A 91 -9.55 -2.61 -0.68
CA THR A 91 -11.00 -2.60 -0.55
C THR A 91 -11.69 -2.88 -1.87
N VAL A 92 -12.92 -3.36 -1.79
CA VAL A 92 -13.76 -3.62 -2.95
C VAL A 92 -14.38 -2.32 -3.46
N LEU A 93 -14.59 -2.26 -4.76
CA LEU A 93 -15.27 -1.14 -5.41
C LEU A 93 -16.67 -1.58 -5.86
N PRO A 94 -17.67 -0.68 -5.77
CA PRO A 94 -19.00 -0.94 -6.31
C PRO A 94 -18.94 -1.32 -7.79
N ILE A 95 -19.92 -2.09 -8.27
CA ILE A 95 -20.03 -2.58 -9.66
C ILE A 95 -19.95 -1.43 -10.68
N GLU A 96 -20.49 -0.26 -10.31
CA GLU A 96 -20.50 0.94 -11.16
C GLU A 96 -19.11 1.55 -11.39
N ARG A 97 -18.10 1.19 -10.60
CA ARG A 97 -16.73 1.66 -10.72
C ARG A 97 -15.81 0.54 -11.18
N VAL A 98 -15.80 0.27 -12.47
CA VAL A 98 -14.88 -0.70 -13.07
C VAL A 98 -13.50 -0.08 -13.20
N TYR A 99 -12.57 -0.47 -12.34
CA TYR A 99 -11.16 -0.16 -12.49
C TYR A 99 -10.49 -1.26 -13.33
N GLN A 100 -10.29 -0.98 -14.63
CA GLN A 100 -9.88 -2.00 -15.61
C GLN A 100 -8.35 -2.25 -15.71
N ASP A 101 -7.49 -1.50 -15.05
CA ASP A 101 -6.10 -1.40 -15.51
C ASP A 101 -5.07 -2.33 -14.89
N ARG A 102 -5.41 -3.16 -13.93
CA ARG A 102 -4.41 -4.03 -13.31
C ARG A 102 -4.82 -5.49 -13.32
N LYS A 103 -3.99 -6.32 -13.95
CA LYS A 103 -4.13 -7.78 -13.81
C LYS A 103 -4.16 -8.15 -12.33
N PRO A 104 -5.10 -8.96 -11.88
CA PRO A 104 -5.15 -9.40 -10.50
C PRO A 104 -3.83 -10.07 -10.12
N LEU A 105 -3.34 -9.79 -8.91
CA LEU A 105 -2.23 -10.56 -8.34
C LEU A 105 -2.70 -12.02 -8.23
N ARG A 106 -1.81 -12.94 -8.59
CA ARG A 106 -2.04 -14.36 -8.32
C ARG A 106 -1.88 -14.62 -6.82
N ASN A 107 -2.88 -14.29 -6.04
CA ASN A 107 -2.97 -14.72 -4.66
C ASN A 107 -3.31 -16.21 -4.65
N ARG A 108 -2.67 -16.97 -3.77
CA ARG A 108 -3.10 -18.34 -3.51
C ARG A 108 -4.46 -18.27 -2.84
N VAL A 109 -5.50 -18.62 -3.58
CA VAL A 109 -6.84 -18.80 -3.03
C VAL A 109 -6.91 -20.23 -2.51
N PHE A 110 -7.14 -20.40 -1.23
CA PHE A 110 -7.39 -21.71 -0.62
C PHE A 110 -8.90 -21.88 -0.51
N GLU A 111 -9.50 -22.63 -1.43
CA GLU A 111 -10.88 -23.06 -1.30
C GLU A 111 -10.93 -24.33 -0.45
N ARG A 112 -11.50 -24.24 0.75
CA ARG A 112 -11.91 -25.40 1.52
C ARG A 112 -13.43 -25.55 1.40
N GLN A 113 -13.85 -26.52 0.63
CA GLN A 113 -15.25 -26.90 0.54
C GLN A 113 -15.52 -28.12 1.42
N ALA A 114 -16.46 -28.00 2.36
CA ALA A 114 -16.95 -29.14 3.09
C ALA A 114 -17.76 -30.07 2.16
N LYS A 115 -17.70 -31.37 2.36
CA LYS A 115 -18.44 -32.36 1.56
C LYS A 115 -19.95 -32.02 1.61
N GLY A 116 -20.56 -31.77 0.45
CA GLY A 116 -21.99 -31.43 0.33
C GLY A 116 -22.32 -29.95 0.51
N ALA A 117 -21.33 -29.07 0.79
CA ALA A 117 -21.55 -27.64 0.83
C ALA A 117 -21.67 -27.05 -0.60
N PRO A 118 -22.48 -25.99 -0.79
CA PRO A 118 -22.56 -25.26 -2.06
C PRO A 118 -21.17 -24.70 -2.45
N LYS A 119 -20.97 -24.48 -3.75
CA LYS A 119 -19.71 -23.91 -4.23
C LYS A 119 -19.51 -22.50 -3.66
N PRO A 120 -18.31 -22.14 -3.20
CA PRO A 120 -18.05 -20.81 -2.64
C PRO A 120 -18.53 -19.65 -3.52
N ARG A 121 -18.44 -19.79 -4.84
CA ARG A 121 -18.91 -18.78 -5.82
C ARG A 121 -20.40 -18.44 -5.73
N GLU A 122 -21.22 -19.33 -5.21
CA GLU A 122 -22.67 -19.10 -5.06
C GLU A 122 -23.00 -18.16 -3.90
N TRP A 123 -22.03 -17.90 -3.02
CA TRP A 123 -22.18 -17.11 -1.80
C TRP A 123 -21.34 -15.82 -1.80
N VAL A 124 -20.50 -15.62 -2.81
CA VAL A 124 -19.62 -14.45 -2.90
C VAL A 124 -20.29 -13.36 -3.71
N THR A 125 -20.41 -12.19 -3.14
CA THR A 125 -20.91 -11.01 -3.85
C THR A 125 -19.93 -10.61 -4.95
N GLU A 126 -20.43 -10.42 -6.17
CA GLU A 126 -19.64 -9.89 -7.27
C GLU A 126 -19.37 -8.39 -7.02
N VAL A 127 -18.13 -7.96 -7.28
CA VAL A 127 -17.70 -6.58 -7.09
C VAL A 127 -17.12 -6.01 -8.38
N GLY A 128 -17.25 -4.71 -8.59
CA GLY A 128 -16.78 -4.04 -9.81
C GLY A 128 -15.26 -3.97 -9.95
N GLY A 129 -14.55 -4.08 -8.86
CA GLY A 129 -13.10 -4.04 -8.82
C GLY A 129 -12.53 -4.00 -7.42
N ILE A 130 -11.22 -3.83 -7.34
CA ILE A 130 -10.50 -3.74 -6.06
C ILE A 130 -9.61 -2.49 -6.09
N LEU A 131 -9.77 -1.61 -5.11
CA LEU A 131 -8.83 -0.54 -4.86
C LEU A 131 -7.59 -1.13 -4.19
N ARG A 132 -6.45 -0.99 -4.85
CA ARG A 132 -5.20 -1.67 -4.53
C ARG A 132 -4.10 -0.68 -4.21
N ASN A 133 -3.07 -1.16 -3.57
CA ASN A 133 -1.87 -0.38 -3.32
C ASN A 133 -1.05 -0.14 -4.60
N VAL A 134 -0.15 0.85 -4.58
CA VAL A 134 0.82 1.04 -5.66
C VAL A 134 1.67 -0.22 -5.86
N PRO A 135 2.11 -0.53 -7.10
CA PRO A 135 2.79 -1.79 -7.41
C PRO A 135 4.04 -2.07 -6.58
N GLU A 136 4.77 -1.02 -6.19
CA GLU A 136 5.99 -1.10 -5.39
C GLU A 136 5.73 -1.66 -3.98
N ILE A 137 4.56 -1.40 -3.42
CA ILE A 137 4.12 -1.86 -2.11
C ILE A 137 3.42 -3.21 -2.25
N GLU A 138 2.46 -3.27 -3.15
CA GLU A 138 1.59 -4.42 -3.33
C GLU A 138 2.34 -5.73 -3.60
N ARG A 139 3.32 -5.68 -4.51
CA ARG A 139 4.10 -6.86 -4.90
C ARG A 139 5.04 -7.38 -3.81
N MET A 140 5.36 -6.54 -2.82
CA MET A 140 6.30 -6.86 -1.76
C MET A 140 5.61 -7.36 -0.50
N ALA A 141 4.30 -7.17 -0.38
CA ALA A 141 3.51 -7.63 0.76
C ALA A 141 3.44 -9.17 0.84
N ALA A 142 3.40 -9.70 2.06
CA ALA A 142 3.21 -11.12 2.31
C ALA A 142 1.78 -11.58 2.02
N GLY A 143 0.82 -10.65 2.10
CA GLY A 143 -0.58 -10.89 1.85
C GLY A 143 -1.38 -9.59 1.75
N HIS A 144 -2.66 -9.75 1.41
CA HIS A 144 -3.61 -8.66 1.25
C HIS A 144 -4.86 -8.96 2.07
N GLY A 145 -5.30 -7.99 2.89
CA GLY A 145 -6.54 -8.05 3.65
C GLY A 145 -7.61 -7.18 3.00
N ILE A 146 -8.86 -7.66 2.96
CA ILE A 146 -10.00 -6.84 2.55
C ILE A 146 -10.40 -5.97 3.73
N LEU A 147 -10.37 -4.66 3.54
CA LEU A 147 -10.94 -3.69 4.48
C LEU A 147 -12.43 -3.59 4.16
N ALA A 148 -13.27 -3.98 5.13
CA ALA A 148 -14.71 -3.75 5.03
C ALA A 148 -14.97 -2.25 5.21
N LEU A 149 -15.74 -1.67 4.30
CA LEU A 149 -16.31 -0.32 4.42
C LEU A 149 -17.70 -0.41 5.04
#